data_bc00524cfef90f4d8415e7388ca5b872
#
_entry.id   bc00524cfef90f4d8415e7388ca5b872
#
_cell.length_a   1.000
_cell.length_b   1.000
_cell.length_c   1.000
_cell.angle_alpha   90.00
_cell.angle_beta   90.00
_cell.angle_gamma   90.00
#
_symmetry.space_group_name_H-M   'P 1'
#
loop_
_entity.id
_entity.type
_entity.pdbx_description
1 polymer ?
#
loop_
_entity_poly.entity_id
_entity_poly.type
_entity_poly.pdbx_seq_one_letter_code
_entity_poly.pdbx_strand_id
1 'polypeptide(L)'
;MDYFYKGTKKPDIIWFLVLFLIYCERVMKRFIGTKLINALPMTRLEYNVFRGWELPADENGEDEGYLVEYLDGGKPNTTQYAGYVSWIPKEQLENAYRPTDGLNFGLAIEALKKGFKVARAGWNGKGMWLLADGLPWIGMKTADNKFVPWLASQTDMLADDWQIVA
;
A
#
# COMPACT_ATOMS: atom_id res chain seq x y z
N MET A 1 -60.51 15.24 -13.74
CA MET A 1 -59.13 15.52 -13.19
C MET A 1 -58.42 14.18 -13.13
N ASP A 2 -57.81 13.78 -14.25
CA ASP A 2 -57.22 12.44 -14.42
C ASP A 2 -55.71 12.55 -14.17
N TYR A 3 -55.25 11.95 -13.07
CA TYR A 3 -53.83 11.82 -12.78
C TYR A 3 -53.31 10.62 -13.58
N PHE A 4 -52.55 10.89 -14.62
CA PHE A 4 -51.77 9.90 -15.38
C PHE A 4 -50.64 9.35 -14.49
N TYR A 5 -50.78 8.10 -14.09
CA TYR A 5 -49.71 7.29 -13.50
C TYR A 5 -48.73 6.91 -14.61
N LYS A 6 -47.58 7.59 -14.69
CA LYS A 6 -46.47 7.16 -15.58
C LYS A 6 -45.88 5.86 -15.05
N GLY A 7 -46.23 4.76 -15.71
CA GLY A 7 -45.71 3.44 -15.43
C GLY A 7 -44.19 3.39 -15.59
N THR A 8 -43.49 3.05 -14.52
CA THR A 8 -42.08 2.66 -14.56
C THR A 8 -41.98 1.35 -15.35
N LYS A 9 -41.40 1.40 -16.56
CA LYS A 9 -41.08 0.20 -17.31
C LYS A 9 -40.24 -0.73 -16.43
N LYS A 10 -40.75 -1.93 -16.13
CA LYS A 10 -39.92 -2.98 -15.52
C LYS A 10 -38.74 -3.24 -16.46
N PRO A 11 -37.52 -3.37 -15.96
CA PRO A 11 -36.39 -3.71 -16.80
C PRO A 11 -36.66 -5.04 -17.49
N ASP A 12 -36.54 -5.06 -18.83
CA ASP A 12 -36.80 -6.25 -19.67
C ASP A 12 -35.90 -7.40 -19.20
N ILE A 13 -36.43 -8.61 -19.18
CA ILE A 13 -35.73 -9.86 -18.85
C ILE A 13 -34.41 -9.98 -19.62
N ILE A 14 -34.38 -9.44 -20.84
CA ILE A 14 -33.16 -9.38 -21.68
C ILE A 14 -32.04 -8.56 -21.01
N TRP A 15 -32.34 -7.43 -20.38
CA TRP A 15 -31.36 -6.63 -19.63
C TRP A 15 -30.81 -7.37 -18.40
N PHE A 16 -31.68 -8.13 -17.71
CA PHE A 16 -31.25 -8.97 -16.59
C PHE A 16 -30.35 -10.12 -17.06
N LEU A 17 -30.67 -10.76 -18.19
CA LEU A 17 -29.84 -11.81 -18.78
C LEU A 17 -28.50 -11.27 -19.29
N VAL A 18 -28.49 -10.09 -19.92
CA VAL A 18 -27.25 -9.44 -20.39
C VAL A 18 -26.37 -9.05 -19.21
N LEU A 19 -26.91 -8.46 -18.12
CA LEU A 19 -26.19 -8.17 -16.91
C LEU A 19 -25.68 -9.43 -16.24
N PHE A 20 -26.47 -10.51 -16.19
CA PHE A 20 -26.08 -11.79 -15.64
C PHE A 20 -24.95 -12.45 -16.44
N LEU A 21 -25.00 -12.39 -17.77
CA LEU A 21 -23.93 -12.90 -18.65
C LEU A 21 -22.64 -12.07 -18.49
N ILE A 22 -22.74 -10.74 -18.44
CA ILE A 22 -21.58 -9.85 -18.19
C ILE A 22 -20.98 -10.10 -16.80
N TYR A 23 -21.80 -10.43 -15.80
CA TYR A 23 -21.34 -10.73 -14.44
C TYR A 23 -20.74 -12.13 -14.32
N CYS A 24 -21.25 -13.11 -15.10
CA CYS A 24 -20.78 -14.50 -15.07
C CYS A 24 -19.39 -14.68 -15.70
N GLU A 25 -18.95 -13.77 -16.58
CA GLU A 25 -17.60 -13.80 -17.17
C GLU A 25 -16.52 -13.10 -16.31
N ARG A 26 -16.91 -12.46 -15.20
CA ARG A 26 -15.93 -11.82 -14.29
C ARG A 26 -15.30 -12.85 -13.36
N VAL A 27 -14.21 -13.43 -13.80
CA VAL A 27 -13.40 -14.30 -12.95
C VAL A 27 -12.59 -13.46 -11.98
N MET A 28 -12.75 -13.71 -10.67
CA MET A 28 -11.92 -13.07 -9.64
C MET A 28 -10.47 -13.52 -9.82
N LYS A 29 -9.56 -12.56 -10.00
CA LYS A 29 -8.13 -12.81 -10.13
C LYS A 29 -7.43 -12.47 -8.82
N ARG A 30 -6.41 -13.26 -8.49
CA ARG A 30 -5.54 -12.99 -7.32
C ARG A 30 -4.39 -12.10 -7.77
N PHE A 31 -4.09 -11.10 -6.95
CA PHE A 31 -2.97 -10.17 -7.16
C PHE A 31 -2.10 -10.14 -5.91
N ILE A 32 -0.80 -9.88 -6.12
CA ILE A 32 0.16 -9.49 -5.11
C ILE A 32 0.76 -8.15 -5.55
N GLY A 33 0.99 -7.25 -4.61
CA GLY A 33 1.53 -5.94 -4.95
C GLY A 33 2.19 -5.28 -3.75
N THR A 34 2.88 -4.17 -4.00
CA THR A 34 3.54 -3.35 -3.00
C THR A 34 3.03 -1.92 -3.06
N LYS A 35 2.73 -1.35 -1.89
CA LYS A 35 2.35 0.06 -1.71
C LYS A 35 3.28 0.70 -0.69
N LEU A 36 3.50 2.01 -0.84
CA LEU A 36 4.09 2.83 0.20
C LEU A 36 2.98 3.55 0.93
N ILE A 37 2.97 3.46 2.25
CA ILE A 37 1.95 4.04 3.12
C ILE A 37 2.61 4.77 4.30
N ASN A 38 1.89 5.74 4.87
CA ASN A 38 2.16 6.19 6.23
C ASN A 38 1.17 5.47 7.16
N ALA A 39 1.64 5.02 8.33
CA ALA A 39 0.79 4.35 9.31
C ALA A 39 1.02 4.95 10.70
N LEU A 40 -0.07 5.23 11.40
CA LEU A 40 -0.08 5.73 12.78
C LEU A 40 -0.85 4.74 13.66
N PRO A 41 -0.27 4.19 14.73
CA PRO A 41 -1.02 3.34 15.68
C PRO A 41 -2.25 4.07 16.19
N MET A 42 -3.40 3.42 16.13
CA MET A 42 -4.69 4.01 16.48
C MET A 42 -5.72 2.90 16.72
N THR A 43 -6.40 2.93 17.86
CA THR A 43 -7.48 1.99 18.13
C THR A 43 -8.70 2.24 17.23
N ARG A 44 -9.60 1.28 17.18
CA ARG A 44 -10.84 1.39 16.40
C ARG A 44 -11.67 2.60 16.84
N LEU A 45 -11.80 2.81 18.15
CA LEU A 45 -12.52 3.95 18.72
C LEU A 45 -11.88 5.28 18.35
N GLU A 46 -10.55 5.40 18.52
CA GLU A 46 -9.82 6.64 18.17
C GLU A 46 -10.00 7.00 16.70
N TYR A 47 -9.98 6.00 15.80
CA TYR A 47 -10.23 6.24 14.38
C TYR A 47 -11.66 6.73 14.12
N ASN A 48 -12.68 6.14 14.75
CA ASN A 48 -14.05 6.60 14.61
C ASN A 48 -14.21 8.05 15.12
N VAL A 49 -13.62 8.37 16.28
CA VAL A 49 -13.59 9.74 16.83
C VAL A 49 -12.90 10.70 15.85
N PHE A 50 -11.74 10.33 15.32
CA PHE A 50 -11.01 11.10 14.29
C PHE A 50 -11.88 11.38 13.05
N ARG A 51 -12.71 10.42 12.64
CA ARG A 51 -13.62 10.55 11.49
C ARG A 51 -14.90 11.30 11.82
N GLY A 52 -15.19 11.57 13.09
CA GLY A 52 -16.46 12.11 13.55
C GLY A 52 -17.61 11.09 13.41
N TRP A 53 -17.32 9.80 13.52
CA TRP A 53 -18.29 8.71 13.42
C TRP A 53 -18.58 8.12 14.79
N GLU A 54 -19.80 7.63 14.96
CA GLU A 54 -20.12 6.76 16.10
C GLU A 54 -19.55 5.36 15.86
N LEU A 55 -19.04 4.74 16.93
CA LEU A 55 -18.59 3.35 16.89
C LEU A 55 -19.81 2.44 16.72
N PRO A 56 -19.87 1.55 15.71
CA PRO A 56 -20.92 0.57 15.57
C PRO A 56 -21.04 -0.33 16.83
N ALA A 57 -22.27 -0.70 17.21
CA ALA A 57 -22.52 -1.46 18.43
C ALA A 57 -21.95 -2.91 18.40
N ASP A 58 -21.65 -3.42 17.21
CA ASP A 58 -21.05 -4.73 16.95
C ASP A 58 -19.51 -4.68 16.79
N GLU A 59 -18.89 -3.50 16.93
CA GLU A 59 -17.45 -3.34 16.89
C GLU A 59 -16.86 -3.08 18.28
N ASN A 60 -15.65 -3.60 18.51
CA ASN A 60 -14.91 -3.36 19.75
C ASN A 60 -13.97 -2.15 19.55
N GLY A 61 -14.21 -1.09 20.33
CA GLY A 61 -13.42 0.14 20.26
C GLY A 61 -11.95 0.00 20.69
N GLU A 62 -11.64 -1.01 21.50
CA GLU A 62 -10.29 -1.30 22.00
C GLU A 62 -9.43 -2.09 20.99
N ASP A 63 -10.00 -2.47 19.85
CA ASP A 63 -9.24 -3.19 18.82
C ASP A 63 -8.05 -2.34 18.37
N GLU A 64 -6.85 -2.90 18.53
CA GLU A 64 -5.61 -2.27 18.07
C GLU A 64 -5.52 -2.28 16.54
N GLY A 65 -5.05 -1.17 15.97
CA GLY A 65 -4.88 -1.02 14.54
C GLY A 65 -4.05 0.21 14.20
N TYR A 66 -4.22 0.66 12.97
CA TYR A 66 -3.51 1.81 12.43
C TYR A 66 -4.43 2.66 11.56
N LEU A 67 -4.35 3.98 11.71
CA LEU A 67 -4.72 4.89 10.64
C LEU A 67 -3.65 4.77 9.56
N VAL A 68 -4.07 4.49 8.34
CA VAL A 68 -3.18 4.33 7.17
C VAL A 68 -3.49 5.41 6.16
N GLU A 69 -2.46 6.16 5.74
CA GLU A 69 -2.53 7.08 4.61
C GLU A 69 -1.87 6.44 3.39
N TYR A 70 -2.59 6.37 2.28
CA TYR A 70 -2.08 5.85 1.01
C TYR A 70 -1.38 6.97 0.22
N LEU A 71 -0.10 6.75 -0.12
CA LEU A 71 0.74 7.71 -0.82
C LEU A 71 0.71 7.54 -2.35
N ASP A 72 0.16 6.43 -2.86
CA ASP A 72 0.16 6.05 -4.27
C ASP A 72 -1.12 6.46 -5.03
N GLY A 73 -1.86 7.41 -4.50
CA GLY A 73 -3.05 7.97 -5.12
C GLY A 73 -4.31 7.73 -4.30
N GLY A 74 -5.42 8.16 -4.87
CA GLY A 74 -6.71 8.20 -4.20
C GLY A 74 -7.07 9.65 -3.81
N LYS A 75 -8.35 9.98 -3.95
CA LYS A 75 -8.84 11.29 -3.52
C LYS A 75 -8.83 11.36 -2.00
N PRO A 76 -8.25 12.41 -1.38
CA PRO A 76 -8.32 12.62 0.07
C PRO A 76 -9.76 12.54 0.59
N ASN A 77 -9.95 11.86 1.69
CA ASN A 77 -11.24 11.71 2.37
C ASN A 77 -11.27 12.41 3.74
N THR A 78 -10.21 13.18 4.04
CA THR A 78 -10.09 14.06 5.22
C THR A 78 -9.36 15.32 4.81
N THR A 79 -9.39 16.35 5.67
CA THR A 79 -8.65 17.61 5.48
C THR A 79 -7.26 17.58 6.12
N GLN A 80 -6.97 16.60 6.97
CA GLN A 80 -5.73 16.49 7.74
C GLN A 80 -4.61 15.75 6.99
N TYR A 81 -4.97 14.96 5.98
CA TYR A 81 -4.04 14.13 5.21
C TYR A 81 -4.14 14.43 3.72
N ALA A 82 -3.02 14.36 3.01
CA ALA A 82 -2.96 14.60 1.57
C ALA A 82 -3.49 13.42 0.76
N GLY A 83 -3.38 12.19 1.30
CA GLY A 83 -3.85 10.95 0.70
C GLY A 83 -5.19 10.47 1.25
N TYR A 84 -5.69 9.40 0.66
CA TYR A 84 -6.83 8.67 1.21
C TYR A 84 -6.43 7.98 2.51
N VAL A 85 -7.26 8.05 3.55
CA VAL A 85 -7.02 7.35 4.82
C VAL A 85 -8.05 6.26 5.08
N SER A 86 -7.59 5.17 5.69
CA SER A 86 -8.44 4.10 6.21
C SER A 86 -7.90 3.59 7.54
N TRP A 87 -8.67 2.77 8.24
CA TRP A 87 -8.19 2.03 9.39
C TRP A 87 -7.95 0.57 9.00
N ILE A 88 -6.86 -0.01 9.50
CA ILE A 88 -6.51 -1.41 9.27
C ILE A 88 -6.20 -2.05 10.63
N PRO A 89 -6.76 -3.24 10.94
CA PRO A 89 -6.38 -4.00 12.13
C PRO A 89 -4.87 -4.27 12.17
N LYS A 90 -4.28 -4.22 13.37
CA LYS A 90 -2.84 -4.36 13.61
C LYS A 90 -2.24 -5.58 12.92
N GLU A 91 -2.80 -6.75 13.18
CA GLU A 91 -2.30 -8.00 12.61
C GLU A 91 -2.31 -7.98 11.06
N GLN A 92 -3.35 -7.42 10.45
CA GLN A 92 -3.46 -7.35 9.00
C GLN A 92 -2.40 -6.43 8.39
N LEU A 93 -2.13 -5.27 9.03
CA LEU A 93 -1.10 -4.35 8.57
C LEU A 93 0.29 -4.96 8.74
N GLU A 94 0.62 -5.48 9.92
CA GLU A 94 1.94 -6.04 10.23
C GLU A 94 2.27 -7.30 9.41
N ASN A 95 1.26 -8.05 8.97
CA ASN A 95 1.43 -9.17 8.05
C ASN A 95 1.69 -8.71 6.61
N ALA A 96 1.12 -7.58 6.18
CA ALA A 96 1.19 -7.10 4.79
C ALA A 96 2.35 -6.12 4.54
N TYR A 97 2.75 -5.36 5.53
CA TYR A 97 3.74 -4.27 5.41
C TYR A 97 4.94 -4.49 6.31
N ARG A 98 6.06 -3.86 5.95
CA ARG A 98 7.27 -3.79 6.78
C ARG A 98 7.67 -2.32 6.91
N PRO A 99 8.25 -1.92 8.07
CA PRO A 99 8.86 -0.61 8.22
C PRO A 99 9.93 -0.38 7.15
N THR A 100 10.10 0.87 6.73
CA THR A 100 11.06 1.24 5.68
C THR A 100 12.53 1.14 6.11
N ASP A 101 12.78 0.83 7.37
CA ASP A 101 14.08 0.57 7.98
C ASP A 101 14.31 -0.92 8.32
N GLY A 102 13.39 -1.80 7.90
CA GLY A 102 13.44 -3.25 8.16
C GLY A 102 12.86 -4.05 6.97
N LEU A 103 13.28 -3.73 5.75
CA LEU A 103 12.80 -4.38 4.54
C LEU A 103 13.57 -5.67 4.26
N ASN A 104 12.89 -6.67 3.68
CA ASN A 104 13.57 -7.76 3.02
C ASN A 104 14.06 -7.35 1.61
N PHE A 105 14.88 -8.19 0.99
CA PHE A 105 15.44 -7.91 -0.33
C PHE A 105 14.40 -7.66 -1.43
N GLY A 106 13.28 -8.40 -1.41
CA GLY A 106 12.19 -8.21 -2.38
C GLY A 106 11.58 -6.82 -2.31
N LEU A 107 11.31 -6.31 -1.09
CA LEU A 107 10.79 -4.96 -0.87
C LEU A 107 11.84 -3.89 -1.19
N ALA A 108 13.13 -4.15 -0.93
CA ALA A 108 14.22 -3.25 -1.32
C ALA A 108 14.28 -3.08 -2.85
N ILE A 109 14.12 -4.16 -3.62
CA ILE A 109 14.05 -4.11 -5.09
C ILE A 109 12.82 -3.32 -5.55
N GLU A 110 11.66 -3.48 -4.93
CA GLU A 110 10.47 -2.70 -5.26
C GLU A 110 10.65 -1.20 -4.92
N ALA A 111 11.34 -0.88 -3.83
CA ALA A 111 11.72 0.50 -3.51
C ALA A 111 12.65 1.10 -4.57
N LEU A 112 13.67 0.36 -5.00
CA LEU A 112 14.55 0.76 -6.11
C LEU A 112 13.79 1.04 -7.41
N LYS A 113 12.83 0.19 -7.78
CA LYS A 113 11.98 0.39 -8.97
C LYS A 113 11.10 1.64 -8.87
N LYS A 114 10.79 2.08 -7.66
CA LYS A 114 10.08 3.34 -7.38
C LYS A 114 11.00 4.56 -7.33
N GLY A 115 12.32 4.38 -7.56
CA GLY A 115 13.31 5.46 -7.57
C GLY A 115 13.90 5.81 -6.19
N PHE A 116 13.62 5.03 -5.16
CA PHE A 116 14.24 5.23 -3.86
C PHE A 116 15.66 4.68 -3.82
N LYS A 117 16.50 5.31 -3.00
CA LYS A 117 17.79 4.75 -2.60
C LYS A 117 17.58 3.74 -1.49
N VAL A 118 18.30 2.63 -1.52
CA VAL A 118 18.25 1.64 -0.44
C VAL A 118 19.65 1.27 0.03
N ALA A 119 19.77 0.91 1.28
CA ALA A 119 21.02 0.45 1.90
C ALA A 119 20.72 -0.67 2.88
N ARG A 120 21.74 -1.46 3.24
CA ARG A 120 21.67 -2.38 4.37
C ARG A 120 22.26 -1.73 5.61
N ALA A 121 21.60 -1.93 6.77
CA ALA A 121 22.14 -1.54 8.05
C ALA A 121 23.47 -2.26 8.36
N GLY A 122 23.61 -3.52 7.93
CA GLY A 122 24.79 -4.36 8.12
C GLY A 122 25.98 -4.07 7.20
N TRP A 123 25.90 -3.10 6.28
CA TRP A 123 27.06 -2.77 5.45
C TRP A 123 28.13 -2.02 6.23
N ASN A 124 29.40 -2.44 6.04
CA ASN A 124 30.55 -1.88 6.75
C ASN A 124 30.96 -0.47 6.28
N GLY A 125 30.47 -0.02 5.12
CA GLY A 125 30.83 1.28 4.55
C GLY A 125 29.81 2.35 4.87
N LYS A 126 30.22 3.47 5.44
CA LYS A 126 29.35 4.60 5.70
C LYS A 126 28.90 5.27 4.39
N GLY A 127 27.62 5.60 4.29
CA GLY A 127 27.05 6.32 3.17
C GLY A 127 27.01 5.54 1.85
N MET A 128 27.09 4.21 1.91
CA MET A 128 26.81 3.33 0.76
C MET A 128 25.30 3.17 0.56
N TRP A 129 24.88 3.20 -0.70
CA TRP A 129 23.49 2.94 -1.07
C TRP A 129 23.37 2.47 -2.52
N LEU A 130 22.25 1.85 -2.84
CA LEU A 130 21.89 1.42 -4.18
C LEU A 130 20.86 2.36 -4.79
N LEU A 131 20.92 2.47 -6.12
CA LEU A 131 19.94 3.17 -6.95
C LEU A 131 19.77 2.44 -8.29
N ALA A 132 18.55 2.48 -8.85
CA ALA A 132 18.22 1.91 -10.15
C ALA A 132 17.62 2.96 -11.11
N ASP A 133 18.07 4.20 -11.04
CA ASP A 133 17.51 5.34 -11.77
C ASP A 133 17.83 5.27 -13.27
N GLY A 134 16.87 4.71 -14.04
CA GLY A 134 16.93 4.66 -15.50
C GLY A 134 18.05 3.77 -16.10
N LEU A 135 18.84 3.10 -15.26
CA LEU A 135 19.92 2.22 -15.70
C LEU A 135 19.40 0.78 -15.90
N PRO A 136 19.98 0.00 -16.84
CA PRO A 136 19.64 -1.41 -17.01
C PRO A 136 20.28 -2.30 -15.92
N TRP A 137 20.86 -1.72 -14.87
CA TRP A 137 21.52 -2.38 -13.75
C TRP A 137 21.36 -1.55 -12.47
N ILE A 138 21.52 -2.22 -11.34
CA ILE A 138 21.52 -1.54 -10.03
C ILE A 138 22.92 -1.00 -9.77
N GLY A 139 23.01 0.31 -9.53
CA GLY A 139 24.24 0.98 -9.18
C GLY A 139 24.44 1.08 -7.67
N MET A 140 25.69 0.96 -7.23
CA MET A 140 26.10 1.17 -5.85
C MET A 140 26.95 2.43 -5.75
N LYS A 141 26.56 3.36 -4.90
CA LYS A 141 27.47 4.38 -4.39
C LYS A 141 28.33 3.76 -3.31
N THR A 142 29.63 3.74 -3.52
CA THR A 142 30.61 3.19 -2.59
C THR A 142 31.01 4.20 -1.51
N ALA A 143 31.69 3.75 -0.46
CA ALA A 143 32.16 4.60 0.62
C ALA A 143 33.16 5.70 0.15
N ASP A 144 33.93 5.45 -0.92
CA ASP A 144 34.85 6.40 -1.56
C ASP A 144 34.17 7.28 -2.63
N ASN A 145 32.84 7.36 -2.60
CA ASN A 145 31.99 8.15 -3.51
C ASN A 145 32.06 7.78 -4.99
N LYS A 146 32.45 6.56 -5.34
CA LYS A 146 32.33 6.04 -6.70
C LYS A 146 30.95 5.45 -6.93
N PHE A 147 30.51 5.41 -8.18
CA PHE A 147 29.28 4.74 -8.60
C PHE A 147 29.63 3.57 -9.51
N VAL A 148 29.31 2.36 -9.09
CA VAL A 148 29.71 1.11 -9.77
C VAL A 148 28.53 0.16 -9.92
N PRO A 149 28.51 -0.74 -10.93
CA PRO A 149 27.51 -1.80 -10.99
C PRO A 149 27.58 -2.66 -9.73
N TRP A 150 26.39 -3.01 -9.19
CA TRP A 150 26.27 -3.84 -8.01
C TRP A 150 25.75 -5.24 -8.35
N LEU A 151 26.33 -6.25 -7.71
CA LEU A 151 25.86 -7.62 -7.75
C LEU A 151 25.44 -8.05 -6.35
N ALA A 152 24.21 -8.55 -6.23
CA ALA A 152 23.71 -9.06 -4.96
C ALA A 152 24.48 -10.33 -4.54
N SER A 153 25.00 -10.32 -3.32
CA SER A 153 25.47 -11.57 -2.67
C SER A 153 24.27 -12.36 -2.13
N GLN A 154 24.48 -13.63 -1.82
CA GLN A 154 23.46 -14.41 -1.12
C GLN A 154 23.10 -13.82 0.24
N THR A 155 24.09 -13.26 0.93
CA THR A 155 23.88 -12.56 2.21
C THR A 155 22.97 -11.33 2.03
N ASP A 156 23.12 -10.59 0.94
CA ASP A 156 22.25 -9.44 0.65
C ASP A 156 20.81 -9.89 0.31
N MET A 157 20.67 -10.97 -0.46
CA MET A 157 19.36 -11.51 -0.85
C MET A 157 18.56 -12.10 0.32
N LEU A 158 19.24 -12.62 1.35
CA LEU A 158 18.62 -13.23 2.53
C LEU A 158 18.47 -12.26 3.71
N ALA A 159 18.86 -10.99 3.53
CA ALA A 159 18.83 -10.00 4.60
C ALA A 159 17.46 -9.37 4.77
N ASP A 160 17.12 -9.05 6.02
CA ASP A 160 15.90 -8.34 6.44
C ASP A 160 16.23 -6.98 7.08
N ASP A 161 17.42 -6.43 6.82
CA ASP A 161 17.92 -5.17 7.35
C ASP A 161 18.05 -4.08 6.28
N TRP A 162 17.36 -4.23 5.16
CA TRP A 162 17.30 -3.22 4.13
C TRP A 162 16.47 -2.02 4.58
N GLN A 163 16.90 -0.84 4.17
CA GLN A 163 16.23 0.41 4.52
C GLN A 163 16.22 1.39 3.34
N ILE A 164 15.16 2.18 3.26
CA ILE A 164 15.10 3.33 2.35
C ILE A 164 15.94 4.45 2.99
N VAL A 165 16.83 5.04 2.19
CA VAL A 165 17.69 6.15 2.65
C VAL A 165 17.41 7.41 1.84
N ALA A 166 17.68 8.56 2.43
CA ALA A 166 17.43 9.89 1.84
C ALA A 166 18.38 10.23 0.65
#